data_0d21576b3c49e06cf9116658b1388a83
#
_entry.id   0d21576b3c49e06cf9116658b1388a83
#
_cell.length_a   1.000
_cell.length_b   1.000
_cell.length_c   1.000
_cell.angle_alpha   90.00
_cell.angle_beta   90.00
_cell.angle_gamma   90.00
#
_symmetry.space_group_name_H-M   'P 1'
#
loop_
_entity.id
_entity.type
_entity.pdbx_description
1 polymer ?
#
loop_
_entity_poly.entity_id
_entity_poly.type
_entity_poly.pdbx_seq_one_letter_code
_entity_poly.pdbx_strand_id
1 'polypeptide(L)'
;MEHCGLHCLKIEHIGVTLGGETLLRDVSLHAHCGELTALIGRNGAGKSTLLKAILGELPHTGKVDFSGHDGAPAAGKPRIGYVPQSLNLDRGSPATVYDLALAFTSAYPAFLPKSRRIERKFAKHFARFRADYLLGRPAGRLSGGELQRVLLAVATLPMPDLLVLDEPVSGVDRAGLRDFYSLLEDLKQTADMVILLVSHDLDFVRRAADRVVLLDKTVLACGKPGEVFAAPAFAAAFSGEEGRYA
;
A
#
# COMPACT_ATOMS: atom_id res chain seq x y z
N MET A 1 11.68 -5.80 21.71
CA MET A 1 11.36 -5.87 20.27
C MET A 1 12.67 -5.63 19.56
N GLU A 2 13.28 -6.71 19.07
CA GLU A 2 14.48 -6.63 18.25
C GLU A 2 14.06 -6.00 16.92
N HIS A 3 14.62 -4.84 16.65
CA HIS A 3 14.28 -4.06 15.46
C HIS A 3 14.82 -4.77 14.21
N CYS A 4 13.97 -4.86 13.23
CA CYS A 4 14.25 -5.25 11.88
C CYS A 4 15.56 -4.66 11.35
N GLY A 5 16.41 -5.52 10.82
CA GLY A 5 17.73 -5.13 10.31
C GLY A 5 17.75 -4.59 8.89
N LEU A 6 16.62 -4.38 8.19
CA LEU A 6 16.78 -4.34 6.75
C LEU A 6 16.26 -3.12 6.00
N HIS A 7 15.16 -2.47 6.30
CA HIS A 7 14.73 -1.37 5.42
C HIS A 7 13.84 -0.33 6.12
N CYS A 8 14.31 0.92 6.14
CA CYS A 8 13.47 2.09 6.41
C CYS A 8 13.30 2.85 5.10
N LEU A 9 12.09 3.35 4.87
CA LEU A 9 11.82 4.30 3.81
C LEU A 9 12.02 5.71 4.35
N LYS A 10 12.95 6.45 3.77
CA LYS A 10 13.21 7.85 4.09
C LYS A 10 12.89 8.71 2.89
N ILE A 11 12.01 9.67 3.08
CA ILE A 11 11.61 10.66 2.09
C ILE A 11 12.09 12.02 2.58
N GLU A 12 12.87 12.73 1.76
CA GLU A 12 13.44 14.01 2.09
C GLU A 12 13.11 15.05 1.02
N HIS A 13 12.43 16.12 1.43
CA HIS A 13 12.18 17.31 0.63
C HIS A 13 11.51 17.06 -0.73
N ILE A 14 10.58 16.08 -0.80
CA ILE A 14 9.88 15.77 -2.03
C ILE A 14 8.97 16.95 -2.42
N GLY A 15 9.22 17.46 -3.62
CA GLY A 15 8.39 18.44 -4.30
C GLY A 15 7.95 17.92 -5.66
N VAL A 16 6.69 18.10 -6.01
CA VAL A 16 6.12 17.73 -7.32
C VAL A 16 5.40 18.94 -7.90
N THR A 17 5.82 19.33 -9.12
CA THR A 17 5.13 20.37 -9.90
C THR A 17 4.77 19.79 -11.25
N LEU A 18 3.51 19.90 -11.66
CA LEU A 18 3.00 19.38 -12.92
C LEU A 18 2.17 20.46 -13.62
N GLY A 19 2.47 20.75 -14.90
CA GLY A 19 1.74 21.76 -15.65
C GLY A 19 1.78 23.17 -15.02
N GLY A 20 2.81 23.49 -14.26
CA GLY A 20 2.95 24.78 -13.54
C GLY A 20 2.23 24.81 -12.18
N GLU A 21 1.46 23.78 -11.83
CA GLU A 21 0.83 23.66 -10.51
C GLU A 21 1.70 22.87 -9.55
N THR A 22 1.92 23.39 -8.34
CA THR A 22 2.61 22.68 -7.26
C THR A 22 1.64 21.73 -6.56
N LEU A 23 1.85 20.44 -6.75
CA LEU A 23 1.04 19.36 -6.15
C LEU A 23 1.58 18.94 -4.78
N LEU A 24 2.92 18.96 -4.62
CA LEU A 24 3.58 18.67 -3.34
C LEU A 24 4.71 19.68 -3.13
N ARG A 25 4.90 20.09 -1.87
CA ARG A 25 5.95 21.02 -1.45
C ARG A 25 6.63 20.51 -0.20
N ASP A 26 7.93 20.23 -0.31
CA ASP A 26 8.80 19.93 0.82
C ASP A 26 8.28 18.83 1.74
N VAL A 27 7.84 17.71 1.16
CA VAL A 27 7.33 16.58 1.91
C VAL A 27 8.50 15.73 2.40
N SER A 28 8.60 15.59 3.72
CA SER A 28 9.58 14.72 4.36
C SER A 28 8.89 13.80 5.34
N LEU A 29 9.20 12.50 5.29
CA LEU A 29 8.68 11.50 6.22
C LEU A 29 9.62 10.31 6.33
N HIS A 30 9.48 9.55 7.41
CA HIS A 30 10.24 8.34 7.68
C HIS A 30 9.29 7.22 8.08
N ALA A 31 9.35 6.08 7.41
CA ALA A 31 8.58 4.90 7.70
C ALA A 31 9.51 3.71 7.97
N HIS A 32 9.20 2.95 9.01
CA HIS A 32 10.04 1.84 9.46
C HIS A 32 9.44 0.49 9.06
N CYS A 33 10.28 -0.51 8.88
CA CYS A 33 9.80 -1.86 8.65
C CYS A 33 9.14 -2.44 9.91
N GLY A 34 8.19 -3.33 9.71
CA GLY A 34 7.32 -3.82 10.79
C GLY A 34 6.30 -2.79 11.28
N GLU A 35 6.29 -1.56 10.72
CA GLU A 35 5.31 -0.53 11.03
C GLU A 35 4.33 -0.31 9.88
N LEU A 36 3.08 -0.02 10.24
CA LEU A 36 2.07 0.50 9.34
C LEU A 36 2.04 2.03 9.45
N THR A 37 2.56 2.70 8.43
CA THR A 37 2.47 4.15 8.30
C THR A 37 1.25 4.50 7.46
N ALA A 38 0.29 5.21 8.05
CA ALA A 38 -0.92 5.66 7.37
C ALA A 38 -0.75 7.10 6.86
N LEU A 39 -1.01 7.30 5.58
CA LEU A 39 -1.06 8.62 4.93
C LEU A 39 -2.51 9.06 4.82
N ILE A 40 -2.89 10.08 5.57
CA ILE A 40 -4.24 10.63 5.61
C ILE A 40 -4.25 12.08 5.09
N GLY A 41 -5.42 12.56 4.70
CA GLY A 41 -5.62 13.92 4.21
C GLY A 41 -6.83 13.99 3.29
N ARG A 42 -7.31 15.20 3.02
CA ARG A 42 -8.47 15.44 2.14
C ARG A 42 -8.22 14.99 0.70
N ASN A 43 -9.29 14.90 -0.08
CA ASN A 43 -9.18 14.71 -1.53
C ASN A 43 -8.41 15.90 -2.14
N GLY A 44 -7.45 15.60 -3.02
CA GLY A 44 -6.56 16.62 -3.58
C GLY A 44 -5.38 17.01 -2.70
N ALA A 45 -5.21 16.45 -1.49
CA ALA A 45 -4.09 16.74 -0.60
C ALA A 45 -2.71 16.28 -1.13
N GLY A 46 -2.68 15.55 -2.24
CA GLY A 46 -1.43 15.06 -2.85
C GLY A 46 -1.03 13.64 -2.46
N LYS A 47 -1.89 12.86 -1.77
CA LYS A 47 -1.57 11.49 -1.32
C LYS A 47 -1.13 10.57 -2.46
N SER A 48 -1.95 10.41 -3.50
CA SER A 48 -1.61 9.58 -4.67
C SER A 48 -0.45 10.16 -5.48
N THR A 49 -0.27 11.49 -5.46
CA THR A 49 0.91 12.14 -6.07
C THR A 49 2.20 11.74 -5.34
N LEU A 50 2.17 11.72 -4.00
CA LEU A 50 3.30 11.27 -3.19
C LEU A 50 3.61 9.78 -3.44
N LEU A 51 2.58 8.93 -3.49
CA LEU A 51 2.78 7.51 -3.81
C LEU A 51 3.44 7.34 -5.19
N LYS A 52 2.96 8.04 -6.22
CA LYS A 52 3.55 7.99 -7.57
C LYS A 52 4.99 8.51 -7.61
N ALA A 53 5.32 9.52 -6.80
CA ALA A 53 6.70 9.98 -6.66
C ALA A 53 7.58 8.90 -6.01
N ILE A 54 7.11 8.24 -4.95
CA ILE A 54 7.81 7.13 -4.27
C ILE A 54 8.03 5.95 -5.24
N LEU A 55 7.02 5.64 -6.07
CA LEU A 55 7.09 4.58 -7.07
C LEU A 55 7.99 4.95 -8.28
N GLY A 56 8.45 6.20 -8.38
CA GLY A 56 9.23 6.69 -9.51
C GLY A 56 8.41 6.92 -10.78
N GLU A 57 7.08 7.00 -10.67
CA GLU A 57 6.17 7.24 -11.79
C GLU A 57 6.02 8.73 -12.13
N LEU A 58 6.39 9.61 -11.19
CA LEU A 58 6.36 11.06 -11.40
C LEU A 58 7.73 11.68 -11.12
N PRO A 59 8.16 12.65 -11.96
CA PRO A 59 9.36 13.42 -11.68
C PRO A 59 9.14 14.27 -10.41
N HIS A 60 10.13 14.27 -9.55
CA HIS A 60 10.09 15.01 -8.29
C HIS A 60 11.46 15.59 -7.94
N THR A 61 11.49 16.60 -7.09
CA THR A 61 12.68 17.05 -6.38
C THR A 61 12.82 16.30 -5.06
N GLY A 62 13.96 16.42 -4.41
CA GLY A 62 14.23 15.70 -3.16
C GLY A 62 14.70 14.27 -3.38
N LYS A 63 14.61 13.44 -2.33
CA LYS A 63 15.14 12.08 -2.35
C LYS A 63 14.15 11.08 -1.76
N VAL A 64 14.15 9.87 -2.33
CA VAL A 64 13.50 8.68 -1.79
C VAL A 64 14.58 7.64 -1.59
N ASP A 65 14.94 7.40 -0.34
CA ASP A 65 16.02 6.48 0.03
C ASP A 65 15.47 5.30 0.82
N PHE A 66 16.07 4.13 0.57
CA PHE A 66 15.87 2.94 1.38
C PHE A 66 17.19 2.64 2.09
N SER A 67 17.16 2.66 3.40
CA SER A 67 18.35 2.40 4.22
C SER A 67 18.10 1.25 5.19
N GLY A 68 19.17 0.49 5.49
CA GLY A 68 19.19 -0.43 6.61
C GLY A 68 19.09 0.32 7.95
N HIS A 69 18.86 -0.41 9.02
CA HIS A 69 18.71 0.13 10.38
C HIS A 69 19.94 0.92 10.87
N ASP A 70 21.11 0.59 10.34
CA ASP A 70 22.39 1.26 10.61
C ASP A 70 22.65 2.48 9.71
N GLY A 71 21.66 2.87 8.88
CA GLY A 71 21.80 3.98 7.93
C GLY A 71 22.60 3.63 6.67
N ALA A 72 23.06 2.38 6.53
CA ALA A 72 23.72 1.94 5.31
C ALA A 72 22.71 1.88 4.14
N PRO A 73 23.11 2.26 2.91
CA PRO A 73 22.25 2.11 1.74
C PRO A 73 21.82 0.66 1.57
N ALA A 74 20.55 0.45 1.21
CA ALA A 74 20.05 -0.88 0.91
C ALA A 74 20.89 -1.55 -0.19
N ALA A 75 21.21 -2.83 -0.02
CA ALA A 75 21.97 -3.60 -1.01
C ALA A 75 21.06 -3.93 -2.22
N GLY A 76 20.96 -2.99 -3.17
CA GLY A 76 20.19 -3.15 -4.41
C GLY A 76 18.92 -2.30 -4.48
N LYS A 77 18.15 -2.46 -5.59
CA LYS A 77 16.84 -1.79 -5.72
C LYS A 77 15.82 -2.46 -4.82
N PRO A 78 15.09 -1.68 -3.99
CA PRO A 78 14.02 -2.23 -3.17
C PRO A 78 12.91 -2.82 -4.05
N ARG A 79 12.36 -3.93 -3.60
CA ARG A 79 11.16 -4.50 -4.20
C ARG A 79 9.95 -3.81 -3.63
N ILE A 80 9.13 -3.27 -4.50
CA ILE A 80 7.91 -2.56 -4.12
C ILE A 80 6.70 -3.39 -4.55
N GLY A 81 5.84 -3.72 -3.60
CA GLY A 81 4.51 -4.22 -3.85
C GLY A 81 3.52 -3.07 -3.88
N TYR A 82 2.65 -3.02 -4.88
CA TYR A 82 1.66 -1.94 -5.00
C TYR A 82 0.26 -2.50 -5.19
N VAL A 83 -0.66 -2.05 -4.37
CA VAL A 83 -2.10 -2.30 -4.50
C VAL A 83 -2.77 -0.98 -4.84
N PRO A 84 -3.25 -0.80 -6.08
CA PRO A 84 -3.90 0.44 -6.52
C PRO A 84 -5.31 0.56 -5.96
N GLN A 85 -5.84 1.78 -5.92
CA GLN A 85 -7.21 2.10 -5.51
C GLN A 85 -8.26 1.36 -6.33
N SER A 86 -8.03 1.22 -7.64
CA SER A 86 -8.90 0.46 -8.52
C SER A 86 -8.07 -0.26 -9.59
N LEU A 87 -8.48 -1.47 -9.90
CA LEU A 87 -7.96 -2.20 -11.04
C LEU A 87 -9.12 -2.48 -11.98
N ASN A 88 -9.12 -1.82 -13.14
CA ASN A 88 -10.14 -2.02 -14.16
C ASN A 88 -9.87 -3.34 -14.89
N LEU A 89 -10.51 -4.40 -14.40
CA LEU A 89 -10.49 -5.70 -15.05
C LEU A 89 -11.75 -5.85 -15.91
N ASP A 90 -11.56 -6.14 -17.18
CA ASP A 90 -12.67 -6.48 -18.08
C ASP A 90 -13.38 -7.75 -17.57
N ARG A 91 -14.68 -7.64 -17.29
CA ARG A 91 -15.52 -8.76 -16.85
C ARG A 91 -15.62 -9.88 -17.88
N GLY A 92 -15.41 -9.57 -19.15
CA GLY A 92 -15.39 -10.52 -20.27
C GLY A 92 -14.04 -11.19 -20.47
N SER A 93 -12.98 -10.70 -19.82
CA SER A 93 -11.64 -11.27 -19.97
C SER A 93 -11.58 -12.70 -19.41
N PRO A 94 -11.02 -13.66 -20.16
CA PRO A 94 -10.81 -15.02 -19.70
C PRO A 94 -9.61 -15.14 -18.72
N ALA A 95 -8.83 -14.06 -18.53
CA ALA A 95 -7.64 -14.07 -17.68
C ALA A 95 -7.99 -14.46 -16.25
N THR A 96 -7.34 -15.50 -15.75
CA THR A 96 -7.54 -16.02 -14.39
C THR A 96 -6.67 -15.31 -13.37
N VAL A 97 -6.96 -15.48 -12.09
CA VAL A 97 -6.10 -15.04 -10.99
C VAL A 97 -4.69 -15.62 -11.11
N TYR A 98 -4.56 -16.86 -11.56
CA TYR A 98 -3.26 -17.48 -11.84
C TYR A 98 -2.48 -16.69 -12.93
N ASP A 99 -3.14 -16.30 -14.01
CA ASP A 99 -2.52 -15.56 -15.10
C ASP A 99 -2.10 -14.16 -14.62
N LEU A 100 -2.93 -13.52 -13.78
CA LEU A 100 -2.60 -12.26 -13.13
C LEU A 100 -1.35 -12.41 -12.24
N ALA A 101 -1.32 -13.40 -11.34
CA ALA A 101 -0.18 -13.66 -10.48
C ALA A 101 1.09 -13.95 -11.29
N LEU A 102 0.96 -14.68 -12.39
CA LEU A 102 2.08 -14.99 -13.28
C LEU A 102 2.65 -13.73 -13.94
N ALA A 103 1.79 -12.82 -14.41
CA ALA A 103 2.20 -11.58 -15.07
C ALA A 103 3.01 -10.66 -14.14
N PHE A 104 2.67 -10.63 -12.85
CA PHE A 104 3.37 -9.78 -11.87
C PHE A 104 4.62 -10.43 -11.27
N THR A 105 4.79 -11.75 -11.37
CA THR A 105 5.81 -12.42 -10.56
C THR A 105 6.90 -13.09 -11.33
N SER A 106 6.77 -13.29 -12.64
CA SER A 106 7.70 -14.18 -13.31
C SER A 106 8.09 -13.81 -14.72
N ALA A 107 9.33 -14.19 -15.03
CA ALA A 107 9.79 -14.34 -16.39
C ALA A 107 9.23 -15.61 -17.09
N TYR A 108 8.28 -16.33 -16.48
CA TYR A 108 7.68 -17.52 -17.11
C TYR A 108 6.68 -17.07 -18.20
N PRO A 109 6.92 -17.42 -19.46
CA PRO A 109 6.06 -16.98 -20.55
C PRO A 109 4.63 -17.48 -20.39
N ALA A 110 3.64 -16.58 -20.49
CA ALA A 110 2.22 -16.90 -20.29
C ALA A 110 1.64 -17.90 -21.31
N PHE A 111 2.30 -18.07 -22.46
CA PHE A 111 1.91 -19.01 -23.51
C PHE A 111 2.37 -20.45 -23.26
N LEU A 112 3.21 -20.66 -22.24
CA LEU A 112 3.62 -22.03 -21.86
C LEU A 112 2.56 -22.69 -20.97
N PRO A 113 2.47 -24.04 -21.01
CA PRO A 113 1.56 -24.79 -20.15
C PRO A 113 1.77 -24.44 -18.67
N LYS A 114 0.68 -24.41 -17.90
CA LYS A 114 0.73 -24.14 -16.46
C LYS A 114 1.69 -25.09 -15.76
N SER A 115 2.70 -24.56 -15.10
CA SER A 115 3.65 -25.36 -14.32
C SER A 115 3.05 -25.76 -12.98
N ARG A 116 2.91 -27.06 -12.72
CA ARG A 116 2.43 -27.60 -11.42
C ARG A 116 3.27 -27.09 -10.23
N ARG A 117 4.56 -26.82 -10.45
CA ARG A 117 5.46 -26.27 -9.42
C ARG A 117 5.09 -24.82 -9.09
N ILE A 118 4.84 -23.99 -10.11
CA ILE A 118 4.43 -22.59 -9.94
C ILE A 118 3.04 -22.53 -9.31
N GLU A 119 2.11 -23.35 -9.78
CA GLU A 119 0.74 -23.42 -9.25
C GLU A 119 0.73 -23.76 -7.75
N ARG A 120 1.51 -24.77 -7.32
CA ARG A 120 1.66 -25.12 -5.90
C ARG A 120 2.28 -23.96 -5.09
N LYS A 121 3.27 -23.25 -5.64
CA LYS A 121 3.87 -22.08 -5.01
C LYS A 121 2.83 -20.96 -4.81
N PHE A 122 2.04 -20.69 -5.84
CA PHE A 122 0.96 -19.69 -5.77
C PHE A 122 -0.11 -20.13 -4.78
N ALA A 123 -0.60 -21.37 -4.85
CA ALA A 123 -1.61 -21.88 -3.90
C ALA A 123 -1.15 -21.71 -2.44
N LYS A 124 0.09 -22.11 -2.12
CA LYS A 124 0.64 -21.93 -0.76
C LYS A 124 0.71 -20.47 -0.34
N HIS A 125 1.09 -19.56 -1.25
CA HIS A 125 1.19 -18.14 -0.93
C HIS A 125 -0.21 -17.52 -0.79
N PHE A 126 -1.12 -17.78 -1.74
CA PHE A 126 -2.47 -17.24 -1.74
C PHE A 126 -3.33 -17.74 -0.57
N ALA A 127 -3.04 -18.93 -0.04
CA ALA A 127 -3.70 -19.46 1.15
C ALA A 127 -3.52 -18.55 2.37
N ARG A 128 -2.38 -17.85 2.50
CA ARG A 128 -2.16 -16.86 3.55
C ARG A 128 -3.16 -15.69 3.50
N PHE A 129 -3.69 -15.42 2.30
CA PHE A 129 -4.66 -14.36 2.03
C PHE A 129 -6.08 -14.91 1.85
N ARG A 130 -6.31 -16.19 2.19
CA ARG A 130 -7.61 -16.86 2.01
C ARG A 130 -8.12 -16.71 0.56
N ALA A 131 -7.22 -16.83 -0.43
CA ALA A 131 -7.48 -16.58 -1.85
C ALA A 131 -7.00 -17.72 -2.78
N ASP A 132 -6.49 -18.83 -2.26
CA ASP A 132 -5.98 -19.98 -3.02
C ASP A 132 -7.04 -20.61 -3.91
N TYR A 133 -8.29 -20.71 -3.44
CA TYR A 133 -9.42 -21.24 -4.21
C TYR A 133 -9.83 -20.34 -5.39
N LEU A 134 -9.32 -19.13 -5.45
CA LEU A 134 -9.60 -18.16 -6.51
C LEU A 134 -8.66 -18.29 -7.72
N LEU A 135 -7.55 -19.02 -7.61
CA LEU A 135 -6.50 -19.09 -8.64
C LEU A 135 -7.03 -19.45 -10.04
N GLY A 136 -8.00 -20.35 -10.13
CA GLY A 136 -8.61 -20.74 -11.41
C GLY A 136 -9.77 -19.87 -11.88
N ARG A 137 -10.21 -18.87 -11.08
CA ARG A 137 -11.36 -18.02 -11.41
C ARG A 137 -10.93 -16.86 -12.32
N PRO A 138 -11.79 -16.45 -13.27
CA PRO A 138 -11.56 -15.23 -14.04
C PRO A 138 -11.47 -14.02 -13.11
N ALA A 139 -10.38 -13.25 -13.22
CA ALA A 139 -10.10 -12.14 -12.33
C ALA A 139 -11.18 -11.03 -12.39
N GLY A 140 -11.76 -10.80 -13.58
CA GLY A 140 -12.82 -9.81 -13.78
C GLY A 140 -14.19 -10.20 -13.16
N ARG A 141 -14.33 -11.44 -12.60
CA ARG A 141 -15.56 -11.92 -11.98
C ARG A 141 -15.48 -12.03 -10.44
N LEU A 142 -14.42 -11.54 -9.87
CA LEU A 142 -14.26 -11.51 -8.41
C LEU A 142 -15.14 -10.43 -7.79
N SER A 143 -15.63 -10.71 -6.58
CA SER A 143 -16.19 -9.66 -5.72
C SER A 143 -15.11 -8.66 -5.29
N GLY A 144 -15.49 -7.47 -4.84
CA GLY A 144 -14.51 -6.47 -4.38
C GLY A 144 -13.56 -7.02 -3.31
N GLY A 145 -14.08 -7.69 -2.28
CA GLY A 145 -13.25 -8.27 -1.23
C GLY A 145 -12.35 -9.44 -1.70
N GLU A 146 -12.84 -10.28 -2.63
CA GLU A 146 -12.02 -11.32 -3.26
C GLU A 146 -10.87 -10.70 -4.07
N LEU A 147 -11.17 -9.65 -4.84
CA LEU A 147 -10.17 -8.96 -5.64
C LEU A 147 -9.10 -8.33 -4.75
N GLN A 148 -9.48 -7.67 -3.66
CA GLN A 148 -8.51 -7.05 -2.75
C GLN A 148 -7.59 -8.07 -2.09
N ARG A 149 -8.10 -9.24 -1.67
CA ARG A 149 -7.27 -10.34 -1.16
C ARG A 149 -6.30 -10.87 -2.22
N VAL A 150 -6.77 -10.99 -3.45
CA VAL A 150 -5.94 -11.41 -4.59
C VAL A 150 -4.86 -10.36 -4.88
N LEU A 151 -5.19 -9.07 -4.92
CA LEU A 151 -4.22 -8.00 -5.17
C LEU A 151 -3.17 -7.93 -4.06
N LEU A 152 -3.57 -8.10 -2.80
CA LEU A 152 -2.64 -8.16 -1.67
C LEU A 152 -1.70 -9.37 -1.78
N ALA A 153 -2.23 -10.55 -2.16
CA ALA A 153 -1.43 -11.73 -2.41
C ALA A 153 -0.44 -11.53 -3.57
N VAL A 154 -0.86 -10.90 -4.66
CA VAL A 154 0.01 -10.61 -5.81
C VAL A 154 1.09 -9.59 -5.44
N ALA A 155 0.73 -8.49 -4.76
CA ALA A 155 1.66 -7.44 -4.36
C ALA A 155 2.73 -7.92 -3.37
N THR A 156 2.46 -9.02 -2.66
CA THR A 156 3.40 -9.64 -1.71
C THR A 156 4.12 -10.86 -2.28
N LEU A 157 4.09 -11.07 -3.60
CA LEU A 157 4.73 -12.20 -4.26
C LEU A 157 5.67 -11.77 -5.40
N PRO A 158 6.98 -11.75 -5.22
CA PRO A 158 7.73 -12.10 -3.99
C PRO A 158 7.53 -11.07 -2.89
N MET A 159 7.87 -11.43 -1.63
CA MET A 159 7.74 -10.51 -0.50
C MET A 159 8.50 -9.22 -0.79
N PRO A 160 7.84 -8.05 -0.72
CA PRO A 160 8.46 -6.76 -0.98
C PRO A 160 9.18 -6.19 0.25
N ASP A 161 10.03 -5.20 0.01
CA ASP A 161 10.66 -4.39 1.05
C ASP A 161 9.74 -3.22 1.48
N LEU A 162 8.90 -2.76 0.52
CA LEU A 162 7.84 -1.75 0.73
C LEU A 162 6.54 -2.25 0.12
N LEU A 163 5.47 -2.29 0.92
CA LEU A 163 4.11 -2.50 0.46
C LEU A 163 3.35 -1.17 0.48
N VAL A 164 2.93 -0.71 -0.69
CA VAL A 164 2.13 0.50 -0.87
C VAL A 164 0.69 0.11 -1.16
N LEU A 165 -0.24 0.66 -0.39
CA LEU A 165 -1.66 0.41 -0.49
C LEU A 165 -2.38 1.75 -0.70
N ASP A 166 -2.92 1.97 -1.90
CA ASP A 166 -3.63 3.21 -2.26
C ASP A 166 -5.15 2.97 -2.17
N GLU A 167 -5.76 3.34 -1.04
CA GLU A 167 -7.20 3.16 -0.76
C GLU A 167 -7.71 1.74 -1.09
N PRO A 168 -7.05 0.69 -0.60
CA PRO A 168 -7.23 -0.67 -1.11
C PRO A 168 -8.62 -1.25 -0.90
N VAL A 169 -9.44 -0.65 -0.06
CA VAL A 169 -10.77 -1.17 0.33
C VAL A 169 -11.93 -0.31 -0.21
N SER A 170 -11.64 0.55 -1.17
CA SER A 170 -12.68 1.35 -1.83
C SER A 170 -13.69 0.45 -2.54
N GLY A 171 -14.96 0.57 -2.18
CA GLY A 171 -16.04 -0.25 -2.75
C GLY A 171 -16.16 -1.68 -2.22
N VAL A 172 -15.49 -2.01 -1.11
CA VAL A 172 -15.61 -3.30 -0.40
C VAL A 172 -16.69 -3.20 0.68
N ASP A 173 -17.46 -4.25 0.86
CA ASP A 173 -18.46 -4.32 1.94
C ASP A 173 -17.82 -4.45 3.33
N ARG A 174 -18.61 -4.26 4.40
CA ARG A 174 -18.09 -4.28 5.78
C ARG A 174 -17.44 -5.60 6.19
N ALA A 175 -17.85 -6.72 5.62
CA ALA A 175 -17.27 -8.03 5.95
C ALA A 175 -15.90 -8.17 5.29
N GLY A 176 -15.80 -7.89 3.99
CA GLY A 176 -14.55 -7.88 3.26
C GLY A 176 -13.54 -6.86 3.79
N LEU A 177 -14.02 -5.70 4.29
CA LEU A 177 -13.19 -4.70 4.95
C LEU A 177 -12.49 -5.26 6.21
N ARG A 178 -13.25 -5.93 7.08
CA ARG A 178 -12.69 -6.56 8.29
C ARG A 178 -11.68 -7.65 7.96
N ASP A 179 -12.02 -8.48 6.97
CA ASP A 179 -11.12 -9.54 6.50
C ASP A 179 -9.81 -8.99 5.95
N PHE A 180 -9.89 -7.93 5.14
CA PHE A 180 -8.71 -7.26 4.57
C PHE A 180 -7.81 -6.67 5.66
N TYR A 181 -8.39 -5.98 6.63
CA TYR A 181 -7.64 -5.39 7.73
C TYR A 181 -6.99 -6.43 8.64
N SER A 182 -7.68 -7.55 8.91
CA SER A 182 -7.08 -8.69 9.63
C SER A 182 -5.85 -9.24 8.89
N LEU A 183 -5.92 -9.40 7.58
CA LEU A 183 -4.77 -9.84 6.77
C LEU A 183 -3.61 -8.84 6.79
N LEU A 184 -3.92 -7.54 6.84
CA LEU A 184 -2.90 -6.49 6.92
C LEU A 184 -2.19 -6.48 8.28
N GLU A 185 -2.94 -6.69 9.37
CA GLU A 185 -2.38 -6.86 10.71
C GLU A 185 -1.50 -8.12 10.80
N ASP A 186 -1.95 -9.25 10.24
CA ASP A 186 -1.15 -10.48 10.16
C ASP A 186 0.16 -10.26 9.37
N LEU A 187 0.10 -9.53 8.25
CA LEU A 187 1.29 -9.18 7.48
C LEU A 187 2.26 -8.32 8.27
N LYS A 188 1.77 -7.30 8.95
CA LYS A 188 2.58 -6.41 9.80
C LYS A 188 3.34 -7.20 10.88
N GLN A 189 2.70 -8.21 11.47
CA GLN A 189 3.32 -9.03 12.52
C GLN A 189 4.31 -10.07 12.00
N THR A 190 4.14 -10.56 10.77
CA THR A 190 4.86 -11.74 10.25
C THR A 190 5.86 -11.42 9.17
N ALA A 191 5.84 -10.21 8.62
CA ALA A 191 6.68 -9.82 7.50
C ALA A 191 7.53 -8.60 7.86
N ASP A 192 8.79 -8.68 7.48
CA ASP A 192 9.77 -7.62 7.68
C ASP A 192 9.76 -6.67 6.47
N MET A 193 8.78 -5.77 6.44
CA MET A 193 8.60 -4.78 5.37
C MET A 193 8.00 -3.49 5.90
N VAL A 194 8.20 -2.40 5.17
CA VAL A 194 7.48 -1.15 5.38
C VAL A 194 6.10 -1.26 4.77
N ILE A 195 5.04 -0.86 5.51
CA ILE A 195 3.68 -0.77 4.97
C ILE A 195 3.27 0.70 4.95
N LEU A 196 3.01 1.23 3.75
CA LEU A 196 2.49 2.56 3.53
C LEU A 196 1.06 2.48 3.02
N LEU A 197 0.11 2.93 3.84
CA LEU A 197 -1.33 2.85 3.56
C LEU A 197 -1.92 4.25 3.37
N VAL A 198 -2.52 4.50 2.22
CA VAL A 198 -3.47 5.61 2.05
C VAL A 198 -4.86 5.10 2.40
N SER A 199 -5.53 5.74 3.35
CA SER A 199 -6.87 5.34 3.79
C SER A 199 -7.72 6.54 4.18
N HIS A 200 -9.01 6.44 3.91
CA HIS A 200 -10.05 7.32 4.43
C HIS A 200 -10.77 6.72 5.64
N ASP A 201 -10.51 5.46 5.99
CA ASP A 201 -11.03 4.82 7.20
C ASP A 201 -10.19 5.25 8.41
N LEU A 202 -10.56 6.39 8.98
CA LEU A 202 -9.85 6.97 10.12
C LEU A 202 -9.95 6.08 11.37
N ASP A 203 -11.02 5.29 11.52
CA ASP A 203 -11.19 4.38 12.65
C ASP A 203 -10.19 3.22 12.58
N PHE A 204 -9.99 2.66 11.38
CA PHE A 204 -8.94 1.66 11.19
C PHE A 204 -7.56 2.27 11.42
N VAL A 205 -7.26 3.42 10.82
CA VAL A 205 -5.98 4.12 10.99
C VAL A 205 -5.69 4.37 12.47
N ARG A 206 -6.68 4.82 13.24
CA ARG A 206 -6.53 5.10 14.67
C ARG A 206 -6.16 3.86 15.50
N ARG A 207 -6.67 2.68 15.11
CA ARG A 207 -6.45 1.43 15.82
C ARG A 207 -5.19 0.68 15.40
N ALA A 208 -4.90 0.67 14.09
CA ALA A 208 -3.92 -0.25 13.50
C ALA A 208 -2.61 0.41 13.07
N ALA A 209 -2.63 1.73 12.79
CA ALA A 209 -1.42 2.41 12.39
C ALA A 209 -0.46 2.64 13.56
N ASP A 210 0.83 2.47 13.30
CA ASP A 210 1.89 2.82 14.25
C ASP A 210 2.28 4.29 14.10
N ARG A 211 2.19 4.79 12.87
CA ARG A 211 2.49 6.16 12.50
C ARG A 211 1.43 6.70 11.57
N VAL A 212 1.09 7.96 11.73
CA VAL A 212 0.16 8.69 10.86
C VAL A 212 0.86 9.92 10.31
N VAL A 213 0.68 10.17 9.03
CA VAL A 213 1.12 11.37 8.32
C VAL A 213 -0.11 12.08 7.78
N LEU A 214 -0.38 13.27 8.28
CA LEU A 214 -1.41 14.16 7.76
C LEU A 214 -0.80 15.02 6.67
N LEU A 215 -1.29 14.84 5.45
CA LEU A 215 -0.84 15.54 4.25
C LEU A 215 -1.88 16.55 3.76
N ASP A 216 -1.40 17.74 3.39
CA ASP A 216 -2.11 18.70 2.54
C ASP A 216 -1.07 19.51 1.74
N LYS A 217 -0.66 18.97 0.58
CA LYS A 217 0.45 19.42 -0.27
C LYS A 217 1.81 19.48 0.46
N THR A 218 1.82 19.48 1.77
CA THR A 218 2.97 19.35 2.67
C THR A 218 2.56 18.50 3.87
N VAL A 219 3.52 18.08 4.69
CA VAL A 219 3.22 17.37 5.95
C VAL A 219 2.74 18.38 6.99
N LEU A 220 1.48 18.27 7.40
CA LEU A 220 0.89 19.12 8.43
C LEU A 220 1.14 18.57 9.85
N ALA A 221 1.14 17.25 10.00
CA ALA A 221 1.45 16.56 11.24
C ALA A 221 1.96 15.15 10.94
N CYS A 222 2.88 14.66 11.75
CA CYS A 222 3.42 13.31 11.67
C CYS A 222 3.74 12.80 13.06
N GLY A 223 3.29 11.61 13.41
CA GLY A 223 3.51 11.02 14.73
C GLY A 223 2.64 9.79 14.99
N LYS A 224 2.47 9.43 16.25
CA LYS A 224 1.54 8.38 16.66
C LYS A 224 0.09 8.80 16.39
N PRO A 225 -0.84 7.83 16.14
CA PRO A 225 -2.23 8.17 15.87
C PRO A 225 -2.82 9.18 16.87
N GLY A 226 -2.68 8.93 18.18
CA GLY A 226 -3.23 9.80 19.21
C GLY A 226 -2.72 11.25 19.14
N GLU A 227 -1.46 11.44 18.76
CA GLU A 227 -0.84 12.77 18.60
C GLU A 227 -1.40 13.52 17.37
N VAL A 228 -1.47 12.83 16.23
CA VAL A 228 -1.91 13.42 14.98
C VAL A 228 -3.41 13.74 15.01
N PHE A 229 -4.24 12.85 15.54
CA PHE A 229 -5.68 13.07 15.65
C PHE A 229 -6.06 14.15 16.69
N ALA A 230 -5.21 14.42 17.66
CA ALA A 230 -5.38 15.51 18.61
C ALA A 230 -4.78 16.86 18.13
N ALA A 231 -4.02 16.86 17.04
CA ALA A 231 -3.37 18.06 16.53
C ALA A 231 -4.40 19.07 15.98
N PRO A 232 -4.23 20.38 16.24
CA PRO A 232 -5.08 21.41 15.64
C PRO A 232 -5.14 21.35 14.11
N ALA A 233 -4.05 20.93 13.47
CA ALA A 233 -3.98 20.75 12.04
C ALA A 233 -4.96 19.69 11.52
N PHE A 234 -5.21 18.62 12.31
CA PHE A 234 -6.19 17.60 11.96
C PHE A 234 -7.61 18.19 11.98
N ALA A 235 -7.98 18.86 13.07
CA ALA A 235 -9.28 19.51 13.17
C ALA A 235 -9.50 20.54 12.03
N ALA A 236 -8.48 21.36 11.72
CA ALA A 236 -8.56 22.32 10.62
C ALA A 236 -8.71 21.63 9.25
N ALA A 237 -8.00 20.53 9.02
CA ALA A 237 -8.06 19.79 7.76
C ALA A 237 -9.43 19.10 7.56
N PHE A 238 -10.12 18.66 8.61
CA PHE A 238 -11.38 17.91 8.52
C PHE A 238 -12.62 18.68 9.02
N SER A 239 -12.49 19.94 9.48
CA SER A 239 -13.59 20.78 10.01
C SER A 239 -14.76 21.06 9.04
N GLY A 240 -14.70 20.61 7.79
CA GLY A 240 -15.82 20.68 6.84
C GLY A 240 -16.59 19.38 6.64
N GLU A 241 -16.20 18.28 7.32
CA GLU A 241 -16.74 16.93 7.10
C GLU A 241 -17.41 16.33 8.34
N GLU A 242 -17.69 17.13 9.39
CA GLU A 242 -18.27 16.68 10.69
C GLU A 242 -19.61 15.91 10.61
N GLY A 243 -20.19 15.72 9.41
CA GLY A 243 -21.42 14.96 9.20
C GLY A 243 -21.25 13.51 8.72
N ARG A 244 -20.02 13.02 8.49
CA ARG A 244 -19.78 11.69 7.90
C ARG A 244 -19.11 10.66 8.83
N TYR A 245 -18.68 11.07 10.01
CA TYR A 245 -17.89 10.23 10.92
C TYR A 245 -18.46 10.20 12.37
N ALA A 246 -19.75 10.56 12.54
CA ALA A 246 -20.48 10.41 13.78
C ALA A 246 -21.33 9.12 13.76
#